data_8d278eaabe3beee15e2626f440b97dd9
#
_entry.id   8d278eaabe3beee15e2626f440b97dd9
#
_cell.length_a   1.000
_cell.length_b   1.000
_cell.length_c   1.000
_cell.angle_alpha   90.00
_cell.angle_beta   90.00
_cell.angle_gamma   90.00
#
_symmetry.space_group_name_H-M   'P 1'
#
loop_
_entity.id
_entity.type
_entity.pdbx_description
1 polymer ?
#
loop_
_entity_poly.entity_id
_entity_poly.type
_entity_poly.pdbx_seq_one_letter_code
_entity_poly.pdbx_strand_id
1 'polypeptide(L)'
;MFHSACVVGAGRVGKAVSARLAERIPTRTTGRELDCGDADLVLLCVPDQAIAEVAQAVPPGPWIAHTSGACSLDALDPHERRFSLHPLQTFSLELGPEQLDGAWAAVTGENGLALDAGRTLAGLLGLRPFELDDEERAVYHAAAAFASSFLVTLHEVAAELMEAAGAPPEALEPLMRRTMDNGFKHTGPLVRGDWDTVERHLRVIAARRPQLLPLYQALKDAEAALLAAR
;
A
#
# COMPACT_ATOMS: atom_id res chain seq x y z
N MET A 1 22.64 14.61 -1.34
CA MET A 1 21.33 15.29 -1.61
C MET A 1 21.08 15.14 -3.09
N PHE A 2 19.85 14.82 -3.50
CA PHE A 2 19.50 14.70 -4.93
C PHE A 2 19.28 16.09 -5.52
N HIS A 3 19.91 16.38 -6.65
CA HIS A 3 19.76 17.64 -7.39
C HIS A 3 18.86 17.49 -8.61
N SER A 4 18.63 16.23 -9.05
CA SER A 4 17.76 15.91 -10.17
C SER A 4 17.20 14.50 -10.02
N ALA A 5 16.04 14.24 -10.63
CA ALA A 5 15.41 12.92 -10.60
C ALA A 5 14.84 12.53 -11.95
N CYS A 6 14.87 11.23 -12.22
CA CYS A 6 14.14 10.57 -13.30
C CYS A 6 13.13 9.59 -12.71
N VAL A 7 11.86 9.80 -12.96
CA VAL A 7 10.79 8.87 -12.56
C VAL A 7 10.43 8.00 -13.75
N VAL A 8 10.63 6.70 -13.63
CA VAL A 8 10.30 5.72 -14.66
C VAL A 8 8.94 5.10 -14.36
N GLY A 9 7.98 5.39 -15.21
CA GLY A 9 6.59 4.95 -15.06
C GLY A 9 5.62 6.08 -14.74
N ALA A 10 4.53 6.15 -15.52
CA ALA A 10 3.50 7.18 -15.42
C ALA A 10 2.18 6.64 -14.84
N GLY A 11 2.24 5.57 -14.03
CA GLY A 11 1.11 5.02 -13.31
C GLY A 11 0.66 5.92 -12.15
N ARG A 12 -0.26 5.41 -11.30
CA ARG A 12 -0.82 6.17 -10.17
C ARG A 12 0.28 6.72 -9.24
N VAL A 13 1.20 5.86 -8.80
CA VAL A 13 2.33 6.27 -7.95
C VAL A 13 3.27 7.20 -8.69
N GLY A 14 3.70 6.83 -9.91
CA GLY A 14 4.66 7.62 -10.68
C GLY A 14 4.19 9.03 -10.98
N LYS A 15 2.90 9.24 -11.27
CA LYS A 15 2.32 10.58 -11.46
C LYS A 15 2.40 11.44 -10.19
N ALA A 16 1.97 10.90 -9.05
CA ALA A 16 1.99 11.64 -7.78
C ALA A 16 3.42 11.99 -7.36
N VAL A 17 4.33 11.01 -7.43
CA VAL A 17 5.74 11.17 -7.07
C VAL A 17 6.44 12.15 -8.01
N SER A 18 6.25 12.01 -9.32
CA SER A 18 6.86 12.92 -10.32
C SER A 18 6.38 14.35 -10.13
N ALA A 19 5.08 14.56 -9.92
CA ALA A 19 4.53 15.88 -9.66
C ALA A 19 5.12 16.50 -8.39
N ARG A 20 5.21 15.75 -7.29
CA ARG A 20 5.80 16.23 -6.04
C ARG A 20 7.29 16.54 -6.16
N LEU A 21 8.06 15.70 -6.83
CA LEU A 21 9.50 15.96 -7.04
C LEU A 21 9.72 17.20 -7.91
N ALA A 22 8.91 17.40 -8.95
CA ALA A 22 9.02 18.56 -9.85
C ALA A 22 8.78 19.90 -9.16
N GLU A 23 8.07 19.92 -8.02
CA GLU A 23 7.92 21.12 -7.17
C GLU A 23 9.22 21.50 -6.45
N ARG A 24 10.20 20.59 -6.33
CA ARG A 24 11.37 20.72 -5.44
C ARG A 24 12.71 20.60 -6.14
N ILE A 25 12.81 19.76 -7.16
CA ILE A 25 14.02 19.51 -7.92
C ILE A 25 13.68 19.28 -9.40
N PRO A 26 14.61 19.55 -10.34
CA PRO A 26 14.47 19.16 -11.74
C PRO A 26 14.10 17.68 -11.86
N THR A 27 12.96 17.41 -12.45
CA THR A 27 12.41 16.04 -12.52
C THR A 27 11.97 15.74 -13.93
N ARG A 28 12.42 14.62 -14.46
CA ARG A 28 11.99 14.04 -15.75
C ARG A 28 11.11 12.82 -15.47
N THR A 29 10.08 12.63 -16.27
CA THR A 29 9.29 11.39 -16.25
C THR A 29 9.47 10.69 -17.60
N THR A 30 9.77 9.40 -17.55
CA THR A 30 9.94 8.56 -18.74
C THR A 30 9.10 7.30 -18.65
N GLY A 31 8.88 6.65 -19.77
CA GLY A 31 8.10 5.44 -19.90
C GLY A 31 8.92 4.29 -20.46
N ARG A 32 8.42 3.64 -21.51
CA ARG A 32 9.10 2.48 -22.14
C ARG A 32 10.43 2.84 -22.80
N GLU A 33 10.54 4.06 -23.33
CA GLU A 33 11.81 4.59 -23.82
C GLU A 33 12.53 5.22 -22.64
N LEU A 34 13.54 4.52 -22.12
CA LEU A 34 14.30 4.95 -20.94
C LEU A 34 15.27 6.07 -21.34
N ASP A 35 14.95 7.30 -20.96
CA ASP A 35 15.85 8.44 -21.07
C ASP A 35 15.88 9.21 -19.74
N CYS A 36 16.80 8.86 -18.89
CA CYS A 36 16.99 9.49 -17.59
C CYS A 36 18.06 10.61 -17.61
N GLY A 37 18.78 10.80 -18.73
CA GLY A 37 19.86 11.78 -18.81
C GLY A 37 20.86 11.61 -17.67
N ASP A 38 21.33 12.75 -17.11
CA ASP A 38 22.30 12.80 -16.01
C ASP A 38 21.61 12.95 -14.64
N ALA A 39 20.46 12.26 -14.44
CA ALA A 39 19.75 12.34 -13.16
C ALA A 39 20.55 11.70 -12.03
N ASP A 40 20.57 12.35 -10.85
CA ASP A 40 21.21 11.81 -9.63
C ASP A 40 20.43 10.64 -9.04
N LEU A 41 19.11 10.61 -9.28
CA LEU A 41 18.20 9.58 -8.80
C LEU A 41 17.34 9.06 -9.95
N VAL A 42 17.28 7.75 -10.11
CA VAL A 42 16.33 7.05 -10.96
C VAL A 42 15.33 6.29 -10.07
N LEU A 43 14.06 6.67 -10.14
CA LEU A 43 13.01 6.08 -9.32
C LEU A 43 12.06 5.27 -10.17
N LEU A 44 12.03 3.95 -9.95
CA LEU A 44 11.21 2.99 -10.68
C LEU A 44 9.81 2.90 -10.07
N CYS A 45 8.82 3.44 -10.77
CA CYS A 45 7.39 3.38 -10.45
C CYS A 45 6.66 2.50 -11.46
N VAL A 46 7.23 1.36 -11.79
CA VAL A 46 6.72 0.37 -12.73
C VAL A 46 6.11 -0.84 -11.99
N PRO A 47 5.34 -1.71 -12.67
CA PRO A 47 4.89 -2.96 -12.06
C PRO A 47 6.05 -3.81 -11.54
N ASP A 48 5.84 -4.51 -10.43
CA ASP A 48 6.88 -5.27 -9.73
C ASP A 48 7.69 -6.20 -10.66
N GLN A 49 7.00 -6.92 -11.54
CA GLN A 49 7.60 -7.84 -12.51
C GLN A 49 8.51 -7.16 -13.55
N ALA A 50 8.40 -5.85 -13.71
CA ALA A 50 9.23 -5.09 -14.66
C ALA A 50 10.44 -4.42 -13.99
N ILE A 51 10.52 -4.39 -12.66
CA ILE A 51 11.56 -3.65 -11.93
C ILE A 51 12.95 -4.13 -12.33
N ALA A 52 13.19 -5.44 -12.32
CA ALA A 52 14.51 -6.00 -12.63
C ALA A 52 14.95 -5.71 -14.08
N GLU A 53 14.05 -5.85 -15.05
CA GLU A 53 14.35 -5.55 -16.46
C GLU A 53 14.68 -4.07 -16.65
N VAL A 54 13.89 -3.18 -16.05
CA VAL A 54 14.10 -1.73 -16.15
C VAL A 54 15.37 -1.32 -15.42
N ALA A 55 15.66 -1.89 -14.25
CA ALA A 55 16.89 -1.62 -13.51
C ALA A 55 18.14 -1.96 -14.33
N GLN A 56 18.15 -3.11 -15.01
CA GLN A 56 19.27 -3.51 -15.89
C GLN A 56 19.49 -2.56 -17.07
N ALA A 57 18.46 -1.86 -17.52
CA ALA A 57 18.57 -0.88 -18.61
C ALA A 57 19.07 0.51 -18.14
N VAL A 58 19.11 0.77 -16.83
CA VAL A 58 19.65 2.01 -16.27
C VAL A 58 21.17 1.92 -16.23
N PRO A 59 21.93 2.89 -16.81
CA PRO A 59 23.38 2.92 -16.68
C PRO A 59 23.82 3.06 -15.22
N PRO A 60 24.96 2.45 -14.81
CA PRO A 60 25.56 2.67 -13.49
C PRO A 60 25.89 4.15 -13.24
N GLY A 61 25.78 4.58 -11.98
CA GLY A 61 26.16 5.94 -11.56
C GLY A 61 25.13 6.61 -10.65
N PRO A 62 23.88 6.80 -11.08
CA PRO A 62 22.86 7.40 -10.22
C PRO A 62 22.49 6.50 -9.03
N TRP A 63 21.83 7.07 -8.03
CA TRP A 63 21.03 6.28 -7.11
C TRP A 63 19.85 5.68 -7.87
N ILE A 64 19.56 4.41 -7.64
CA ILE A 64 18.38 3.76 -8.17
C ILE A 64 17.49 3.30 -7.02
N ALA A 65 16.19 3.46 -7.18
CA ALA A 65 15.22 2.99 -6.21
C ALA A 65 13.95 2.47 -6.88
N HIS A 66 13.21 1.60 -6.19
CA HIS A 66 11.86 1.22 -6.60
C HIS A 66 10.83 1.57 -5.52
N THR A 67 9.55 1.67 -5.92
CA THR A 67 8.43 1.97 -5.03
C THR A 67 7.58 0.73 -4.68
N SER A 68 8.03 -0.48 -5.01
CA SER A 68 7.33 -1.71 -4.64
C SER A 68 7.36 -1.96 -3.13
N GLY A 69 6.24 -2.41 -2.58
CA GLY A 69 6.16 -2.88 -1.20
C GLY A 69 6.61 -4.32 -0.99
N ALA A 70 6.67 -5.12 -2.07
CA ALA A 70 6.91 -6.56 -2.01
C ALA A 70 8.28 -6.99 -2.57
N CYS A 71 8.80 -6.31 -3.62
CA CYS A 71 10.07 -6.67 -4.24
C CYS A 71 11.25 -6.42 -3.30
N SER A 72 12.23 -7.34 -3.27
CA SER A 72 13.50 -7.17 -2.60
C SER A 72 14.43 -6.20 -3.34
N LEU A 73 15.49 -5.76 -2.66
CA LEU A 73 16.53 -4.93 -3.26
C LEU A 73 17.29 -5.63 -4.39
N ASP A 74 17.32 -6.96 -4.41
CA ASP A 74 17.94 -7.73 -5.49
C ASP A 74 17.33 -7.45 -6.86
N ALA A 75 16.06 -6.99 -6.91
CA ALA A 75 15.45 -6.54 -8.15
C ALA A 75 16.16 -5.32 -8.80
N LEU A 76 17.05 -4.66 -8.04
CA LEU A 76 17.86 -3.53 -8.52
C LEU A 76 19.30 -3.93 -8.90
N ASP A 77 19.65 -5.23 -8.89
CA ASP A 77 20.96 -5.68 -9.35
C ASP A 77 21.23 -5.28 -10.82
N PRO A 78 22.47 -4.90 -11.17
CA PRO A 78 23.71 -4.92 -10.37
C PRO A 78 24.06 -3.55 -9.72
N HIS A 79 23.12 -2.69 -9.44
CA HIS A 79 23.40 -1.35 -8.90
C HIS A 79 23.84 -1.39 -7.43
N GLU A 80 25.00 -0.79 -7.12
CA GLU A 80 25.51 -0.68 -5.74
C GLU A 80 24.85 0.47 -4.96
N ARG A 81 24.44 1.55 -5.65
CA ARG A 81 23.76 2.72 -5.05
C ARG A 81 22.26 2.54 -5.16
N ARG A 82 21.71 1.65 -4.33
CA ARG A 82 20.31 1.24 -4.40
C ARG A 82 19.60 1.33 -3.05
N PHE A 83 18.31 1.56 -3.10
CA PHE A 83 17.39 1.48 -1.96
C PHE A 83 15.96 1.27 -2.45
N SER A 84 15.03 1.02 -1.54
CA SER A 84 13.61 1.09 -1.86
C SER A 84 12.90 2.12 -0.98
N LEU A 85 11.85 2.72 -1.52
CA LEU A 85 10.95 3.58 -0.77
C LEU A 85 9.52 3.25 -1.19
N HIS A 86 8.77 2.59 -0.32
CA HIS A 86 7.37 2.24 -0.56
C HIS A 86 6.44 3.17 0.20
N PRO A 87 5.73 4.11 -0.45
CA PRO A 87 4.69 4.89 0.18
C PRO A 87 3.53 3.99 0.62
N LEU A 88 3.26 3.93 1.93
CA LEU A 88 2.15 3.16 2.49
C LEU A 88 0.85 3.94 2.29
N GLN A 89 0.35 3.96 1.07
CA GLN A 89 -0.79 4.76 0.63
C GLN A 89 -1.51 4.12 -0.56
N THR A 90 -2.79 4.41 -0.70
CA THR A 90 -3.55 4.12 -1.91
C THR A 90 -3.56 5.34 -2.82
N PHE A 91 -3.29 5.15 -4.12
CA PHE A 91 -3.18 6.24 -5.08
C PHE A 91 -4.32 6.23 -6.09
N SER A 92 -4.89 7.42 -6.34
CA SER A 92 -5.85 7.68 -7.42
C SER A 92 -5.19 8.49 -8.55
N LEU A 93 -5.64 8.29 -9.79
CA LEU A 93 -5.24 9.13 -10.93
C LEU A 93 -5.94 10.50 -10.95
N GLU A 94 -7.01 10.63 -10.17
CA GLU A 94 -7.86 11.83 -10.08
C GLU A 94 -7.31 12.85 -9.06
N LEU A 95 -6.42 12.41 -8.17
CA LEU A 95 -5.82 13.23 -7.14
C LEU A 95 -4.38 13.59 -7.51
N GLY A 96 -3.90 14.71 -6.97
CA GLY A 96 -2.56 15.24 -7.19
C GLY A 96 -1.50 14.69 -6.23
N PRO A 97 -0.34 15.38 -6.13
CA PRO A 97 0.75 14.97 -5.26
C PRO A 97 0.43 15.08 -3.76
N GLU A 98 -0.64 15.78 -3.37
CA GLU A 98 -1.12 15.88 -1.98
C GLU A 98 -1.43 14.53 -1.35
N GLN A 99 -1.66 13.48 -2.16
CA GLN A 99 -1.82 12.11 -1.67
C GLN A 99 -0.62 11.60 -0.87
N LEU A 100 0.55 12.19 -1.09
CA LEU A 100 1.79 11.84 -0.39
C LEU A 100 1.89 12.51 0.99
N ASP A 101 1.18 13.62 1.22
CA ASP A 101 1.38 14.46 2.39
C ASP A 101 1.15 13.72 3.71
N GLY A 102 2.23 13.56 4.47
CA GLY A 102 2.22 12.94 5.78
C GLY A 102 1.95 11.44 5.80
N ALA A 103 1.82 10.78 4.63
CA ALA A 103 1.76 9.34 4.55
C ALA A 103 3.06 8.70 5.04
N TRP A 104 2.98 7.48 5.58
CA TRP A 104 4.17 6.74 5.97
C TRP A 104 4.84 6.10 4.75
N ALA A 105 6.15 5.88 4.84
CA ALA A 105 6.90 5.18 3.81
C ALA A 105 7.93 4.22 4.42
N ALA A 106 7.91 2.97 3.98
CA ALA A 106 8.96 2.02 4.30
C ALA A 106 10.20 2.32 3.46
N VAL A 107 11.35 2.45 4.11
CA VAL A 107 12.66 2.62 3.50
C VAL A 107 13.50 1.37 3.78
N THR A 108 14.02 0.77 2.73
CA THR A 108 14.96 -0.36 2.82
C THR A 108 16.26 0.00 2.13
N GLY A 109 17.39 -0.30 2.75
CA GLY A 109 18.72 -0.05 2.21
C GLY A 109 19.73 -0.98 2.85
N GLU A 110 20.74 -1.43 2.11
CA GLU A 110 21.77 -2.38 2.59
C GLU A 110 22.76 -1.75 3.57
N ASN A 111 22.81 -0.44 3.65
CA ASN A 111 23.77 0.30 4.50
C ASN A 111 23.21 1.67 4.87
N GLY A 112 23.89 2.35 5.79
CA GLY A 112 23.49 3.69 6.28
C GLY A 112 23.37 4.74 5.19
N LEU A 113 24.21 4.71 4.15
CA LEU A 113 24.13 5.66 3.04
C LEU A 113 22.87 5.46 2.20
N ALA A 114 22.49 4.20 1.95
CA ALA A 114 21.27 3.84 1.24
C ALA A 114 20.01 4.25 2.03
N LEU A 115 20.01 4.02 3.35
CA LEU A 115 18.94 4.44 4.24
C LEU A 115 18.81 5.98 4.28
N ASP A 116 19.94 6.72 4.33
CA ASP A 116 19.94 8.18 4.29
C ASP A 116 19.44 8.72 2.94
N ALA A 117 19.76 8.05 1.83
CA ALA A 117 19.22 8.37 0.52
C ALA A 117 17.69 8.20 0.50
N GLY A 118 17.20 7.10 1.05
CA GLY A 118 15.75 6.83 1.17
C GLY A 118 15.04 7.85 2.06
N ARG A 119 15.60 8.20 3.22
CA ARG A 119 15.06 9.26 4.10
C ARG A 119 15.04 10.62 3.41
N THR A 120 16.09 10.94 2.62
CA THR A 120 16.16 12.18 1.83
C THR A 120 15.04 12.23 0.80
N LEU A 121 14.82 11.13 0.08
CA LEU A 121 13.71 11.02 -0.89
C LEU A 121 12.35 11.16 -0.19
N ALA A 122 12.15 10.49 0.95
CA ALA A 122 10.93 10.61 1.73
C ALA A 122 10.64 12.07 2.11
N GLY A 123 11.66 12.81 2.56
CA GLY A 123 11.55 14.25 2.86
C GLY A 123 11.17 15.09 1.63
N LEU A 124 11.74 14.80 0.45
CA LEU A 124 11.36 15.45 -0.80
C LEU A 124 9.92 15.13 -1.22
N LEU A 125 9.40 13.98 -0.85
CA LEU A 125 8.03 13.57 -1.16
C LEU A 125 7.00 14.01 -0.11
N GLY A 126 7.43 14.54 1.06
CA GLY A 126 6.53 14.89 2.17
C GLY A 126 6.05 13.68 2.97
N LEU A 127 6.76 12.56 2.87
CA LEU A 127 6.45 11.30 3.54
C LEU A 127 7.14 11.21 4.91
N ARG A 128 6.62 10.34 5.77
CA ARG A 128 7.18 9.96 7.08
C ARG A 128 7.92 8.64 6.96
N PRO A 129 9.26 8.63 6.87
CA PRO A 129 9.99 7.39 6.69
C PRO A 129 10.06 6.55 7.96
N PHE A 130 10.05 5.23 7.79
CA PHE A 130 10.50 4.25 8.76
C PHE A 130 11.34 3.20 8.05
N GLU A 131 12.27 2.61 8.77
CA GLU A 131 13.13 1.57 8.22
C GLU A 131 12.42 0.23 8.24
N LEU A 132 12.66 -0.56 7.19
CA LEU A 132 12.15 -1.91 7.04
C LEU A 132 13.26 -2.79 6.47
N ASP A 133 13.52 -3.91 7.13
CA ASP A 133 14.45 -4.91 6.64
C ASP A 133 13.89 -5.59 5.38
N ASP A 134 14.76 -5.91 4.44
CA ASP A 134 14.33 -6.45 3.16
C ASP A 134 13.62 -7.80 3.31
N GLU A 135 14.03 -8.61 4.28
CA GLU A 135 13.43 -9.91 4.61
C GLU A 135 12.00 -9.79 5.15
N GLU A 136 11.65 -8.66 5.77
CA GLU A 136 10.33 -8.41 6.38
C GLU A 136 9.31 -7.83 5.39
N ARG A 137 9.70 -7.54 4.17
CA ARG A 137 8.82 -6.88 3.17
C ARG A 137 7.54 -7.66 2.88
N ALA A 138 7.62 -8.99 2.80
CA ALA A 138 6.46 -9.83 2.52
C ALA A 138 5.40 -9.73 3.63
N VAL A 139 5.83 -9.77 4.90
CA VAL A 139 4.94 -9.63 6.06
C VAL A 139 4.34 -8.21 6.11
N TYR A 140 5.18 -7.20 5.93
CA TYR A 140 4.76 -5.80 5.85
C TYR A 140 3.72 -5.58 4.74
N HIS A 141 3.99 -6.07 3.53
CA HIS A 141 3.09 -5.88 2.40
C HIS A 141 1.76 -6.64 2.57
N ALA A 142 1.80 -7.82 3.20
CA ALA A 142 0.59 -8.53 3.58
C ALA A 142 -0.26 -7.71 4.57
N ALA A 143 0.36 -7.07 5.57
CA ALA A 143 -0.35 -6.17 6.49
C ALA A 143 -0.99 -4.97 5.75
N ALA A 144 -0.26 -4.37 4.79
CA ALA A 144 -0.79 -3.31 3.94
C ALA A 144 -1.99 -3.77 3.10
N ALA A 145 -1.97 -5.02 2.58
CA ALA A 145 -3.10 -5.59 1.85
C ALA A 145 -4.33 -5.76 2.75
N PHE A 146 -4.17 -6.18 4.00
CA PHE A 146 -5.27 -6.24 4.97
C PHE A 146 -5.89 -4.86 5.22
N ALA A 147 -5.06 -3.83 5.34
CA ALA A 147 -5.52 -2.46 5.62
C ALA A 147 -6.07 -1.72 4.38
N SER A 148 -5.90 -2.23 3.17
CA SER A 148 -6.29 -1.57 1.93
C SER A 148 -7.19 -2.45 1.06
N SER A 149 -6.64 -3.34 0.24
CA SER A 149 -7.42 -4.11 -0.74
C SER A 149 -8.46 -5.03 -0.12
N PHE A 150 -8.14 -5.66 1.03
CA PHE A 150 -9.13 -6.50 1.74
C PHE A 150 -10.21 -5.66 2.42
N LEU A 151 -9.89 -4.43 2.85
CA LEU A 151 -10.90 -3.51 3.35
C LEU A 151 -11.92 -3.15 2.24
N VAL A 152 -11.47 -2.95 1.00
CA VAL A 152 -12.36 -2.75 -0.16
C VAL A 152 -13.23 -3.99 -0.37
N THR A 153 -12.65 -5.18 -0.38
CA THR A 153 -13.39 -6.44 -0.51
C THR A 153 -14.45 -6.60 0.60
N LEU A 154 -14.11 -6.27 1.85
CA LEU A 154 -15.06 -6.31 2.95
C LEU A 154 -16.22 -5.32 2.77
N HIS A 155 -15.94 -4.13 2.24
CA HIS A 155 -16.98 -3.16 1.90
C HIS A 155 -17.92 -3.70 0.82
N GLU A 156 -17.38 -4.28 -0.26
CA GLU A 156 -18.17 -4.86 -1.36
C GLU A 156 -19.06 -6.00 -0.86
N VAL A 157 -18.51 -6.89 -0.03
CA VAL A 157 -19.28 -8.00 0.61
C VAL A 157 -20.39 -7.45 1.51
N ALA A 158 -20.10 -6.42 2.30
CA ALA A 158 -21.13 -5.80 3.15
C ALA A 158 -22.21 -5.12 2.31
N ALA A 159 -21.84 -4.45 1.20
CA ALA A 159 -22.78 -3.83 0.27
C ALA A 159 -23.73 -4.88 -0.36
N GLU A 160 -23.20 -6.03 -0.80
CA GLU A 160 -24.02 -7.13 -1.34
C GLU A 160 -25.04 -7.65 -0.30
N LEU A 161 -24.69 -7.72 0.98
CA LEU A 161 -25.60 -8.10 2.05
C LEU A 161 -26.66 -7.02 2.34
N MET A 162 -26.30 -5.73 2.26
CA MET A 162 -27.24 -4.60 2.38
C MET A 162 -28.29 -4.65 1.26
N GLU A 163 -27.87 -4.83 0.01
CA GLU A 163 -28.76 -4.99 -1.13
C GLU A 163 -29.71 -6.20 -0.96
N ALA A 164 -29.17 -7.33 -0.49
CA ALA A 164 -29.97 -8.51 -0.20
C ALA A 164 -31.03 -8.27 0.90
N ALA A 165 -30.79 -7.33 1.80
CA ALA A 165 -31.70 -6.89 2.83
C ALA A 165 -32.69 -5.81 2.36
N GLY A 166 -32.52 -5.26 1.15
CA GLY A 166 -33.30 -4.12 0.65
C GLY A 166 -32.89 -2.77 1.30
N ALA A 167 -31.67 -2.69 1.82
CA ALA A 167 -31.13 -1.51 2.46
C ALA A 167 -30.08 -0.81 1.56
N PRO A 168 -29.91 0.51 1.64
CA PRO A 168 -28.95 1.26 0.82
C PRO A 168 -27.50 0.97 1.26
N PRO A 169 -26.62 0.51 0.34
CA PRO A 169 -25.21 0.24 0.68
C PRO A 169 -24.44 1.47 1.21
N GLU A 170 -24.82 2.68 0.78
CA GLU A 170 -24.21 3.94 1.19
C GLU A 170 -24.26 4.17 2.70
N ALA A 171 -25.21 3.54 3.38
CA ALA A 171 -25.35 3.60 4.85
C ALA A 171 -24.17 2.93 5.57
N LEU A 172 -23.34 2.14 4.89
CA LEU A 172 -22.14 1.50 5.45
C LEU A 172 -20.98 2.49 5.64
N GLU A 173 -20.83 3.51 4.79
CA GLU A 173 -19.70 4.43 4.87
C GLU A 173 -19.58 5.14 6.23
N PRO A 174 -20.63 5.76 6.78
CA PRO A 174 -20.56 6.38 8.10
C PRO A 174 -20.19 5.39 9.21
N LEU A 175 -20.68 4.14 9.12
CA LEU A 175 -20.35 3.09 10.07
C LEU A 175 -18.87 2.72 10.01
N MET A 176 -18.32 2.53 8.80
CA MET A 176 -16.90 2.20 8.61
C MET A 176 -16.01 3.33 9.11
N ARG A 177 -16.32 4.60 8.78
CA ARG A 177 -15.59 5.77 9.31
C ARG A 177 -15.61 5.79 10.83
N ARG A 178 -16.77 5.54 11.44
CA ARG A 178 -16.90 5.51 12.90
C ARG A 178 -16.09 4.37 13.55
N THR A 179 -15.95 3.24 12.88
CA THR A 179 -15.10 2.13 13.34
C THR A 179 -13.63 2.55 13.42
N MET A 180 -13.13 3.27 12.41
CA MET A 180 -11.77 3.83 12.42
C MET A 180 -11.60 4.89 13.52
N ASP A 181 -12.54 5.83 13.64
CA ASP A 181 -12.52 6.91 14.65
C ASP A 181 -12.56 6.38 16.08
N ASN A 182 -13.19 5.23 16.31
CA ASN A 182 -13.17 4.52 17.59
C ASN A 182 -11.86 3.77 17.88
N GLY A 183 -10.86 3.86 17.00
CA GLY A 183 -9.60 3.14 17.14
C GLY A 183 -9.75 1.63 16.96
N PHE A 184 -10.64 1.20 16.05
CA PHE A 184 -10.87 -0.22 15.71
C PHE A 184 -11.26 -1.10 16.90
N LYS A 185 -12.06 -0.57 17.82
CA LYS A 185 -12.55 -1.34 18.97
C LYS A 185 -13.64 -2.33 18.55
N HIS A 186 -13.50 -3.56 19.00
CA HIS A 186 -14.53 -4.57 18.81
C HIS A 186 -15.78 -4.21 19.64
N THR A 187 -16.94 -4.17 18.97
CA THR A 187 -18.24 -3.89 19.58
C THR A 187 -19.34 -4.86 19.13
N GLY A 188 -18.97 -5.84 18.30
CA GLY A 188 -19.85 -6.80 17.67
C GLY A 188 -20.46 -7.85 18.61
N PRO A 189 -21.29 -8.77 18.09
CA PRO A 189 -21.95 -9.81 18.89
C PRO A 189 -20.95 -10.78 19.53
N LEU A 190 -19.82 -11.09 18.89
CA LEU A 190 -18.80 -12.00 19.43
C LEU A 190 -18.22 -11.49 20.77
N VAL A 191 -17.89 -10.18 20.84
CA VAL A 191 -17.37 -9.58 22.09
C VAL A 191 -18.38 -9.66 23.22
N ARG A 192 -19.68 -9.60 22.91
CA ARG A 192 -20.76 -9.69 23.90
C ARG A 192 -21.19 -11.11 24.25
N GLY A 193 -20.60 -12.12 23.58
CA GLY A 193 -21.01 -13.52 23.73
C GLY A 193 -22.41 -13.82 23.15
N ASP A 194 -22.90 -12.99 22.23
CA ASP A 194 -24.23 -13.13 21.61
C ASP A 194 -24.16 -14.14 20.45
N TRP A 195 -24.06 -15.40 20.80
CA TRP A 195 -23.93 -16.50 19.84
C TRP A 195 -25.20 -16.73 19.04
N ASP A 196 -26.37 -16.45 19.59
CA ASP A 196 -27.64 -16.55 18.88
C ASP A 196 -27.69 -15.62 17.66
N THR A 197 -27.18 -14.41 17.80
CA THR A 197 -27.06 -13.47 16.69
C THR A 197 -26.06 -13.95 15.65
N VAL A 198 -24.91 -14.51 16.05
CA VAL A 198 -23.91 -15.08 15.13
C VAL A 198 -24.48 -16.24 14.33
N GLU A 199 -25.18 -17.18 14.99
CA GLU A 199 -25.84 -18.30 14.31
C GLU A 199 -26.93 -17.86 13.35
N ARG A 200 -27.67 -16.81 13.70
CA ARG A 200 -28.66 -16.19 12.81
C ARG A 200 -28.01 -15.62 11.55
N HIS A 201 -26.88 -14.93 11.69
CA HIS A 201 -26.10 -14.44 10.56
C HIS A 201 -25.68 -15.59 9.64
N LEU A 202 -25.09 -16.65 10.19
CA LEU A 202 -24.66 -17.82 9.40
C LEU A 202 -25.83 -18.44 8.61
N ARG A 203 -26.98 -18.62 9.24
CA ARG A 203 -28.19 -19.18 8.58
C ARG A 203 -28.70 -18.28 7.45
N VAL A 204 -28.75 -16.96 7.67
CA VAL A 204 -29.26 -16.02 6.67
C VAL A 204 -28.29 -15.90 5.50
N ILE A 205 -26.98 -15.84 5.76
CA ILE A 205 -25.96 -15.80 4.70
C ILE A 205 -26.02 -17.10 3.89
N ALA A 206 -26.07 -18.26 4.54
CA ALA A 206 -26.20 -19.55 3.84
C ALA A 206 -27.43 -19.62 2.92
N ALA A 207 -28.54 -19.01 3.33
CA ALA A 207 -29.77 -19.01 2.57
C ALA A 207 -29.80 -18.00 1.42
N ARG A 208 -29.24 -16.81 1.61
CA ARG A 208 -29.38 -15.69 0.66
C ARG A 208 -28.12 -15.42 -0.18
N ARG A 209 -26.93 -15.70 0.35
CA ARG A 209 -25.62 -15.47 -0.27
C ARG A 209 -24.62 -16.55 0.13
N PRO A 210 -24.85 -17.82 -0.24
CA PRO A 210 -24.05 -18.97 0.22
C PRO A 210 -22.57 -18.83 -0.14
N GLN A 211 -22.22 -18.10 -1.21
CA GLN A 211 -20.84 -17.84 -1.62
C GLN A 211 -20.05 -17.00 -0.60
N LEU A 212 -20.71 -16.20 0.24
CA LEU A 212 -20.10 -15.37 1.26
C LEU A 212 -19.89 -16.10 2.60
N LEU A 213 -20.51 -17.28 2.77
CA LEU A 213 -20.46 -18.02 4.03
C LEU A 213 -19.02 -18.40 4.47
N PRO A 214 -18.14 -18.91 3.57
CA PRO A 214 -16.78 -19.25 3.96
C PRO A 214 -15.99 -18.04 4.48
N LEU A 215 -16.15 -16.87 3.85
CA LEU A 215 -15.49 -15.65 4.29
C LEU A 215 -16.01 -15.20 5.67
N TYR A 216 -17.33 -15.21 5.88
CA TYR A 216 -17.91 -14.85 7.18
C TYR A 216 -17.41 -15.77 8.29
N GLN A 217 -17.35 -17.08 8.03
CA GLN A 217 -16.82 -18.06 8.99
C GLN A 217 -15.36 -17.81 9.33
N ALA A 218 -14.51 -17.58 8.30
CA ALA A 218 -13.08 -17.29 8.51
C ALA A 218 -12.87 -16.02 9.36
N LEU A 219 -13.60 -14.96 9.07
CA LEU A 219 -13.52 -13.71 9.84
C LEU A 219 -14.01 -13.88 11.28
N LYS A 220 -15.12 -14.60 11.48
CA LYS A 220 -15.65 -14.95 12.80
C LYS A 220 -14.61 -15.71 13.64
N ASP A 221 -13.97 -16.72 13.05
CA ASP A 221 -12.97 -17.53 13.73
C ASP A 221 -11.70 -16.72 14.06
N ALA A 222 -11.26 -15.86 13.12
CA ALA A 222 -10.15 -14.94 13.35
C ALA A 222 -10.45 -13.94 14.47
N GLU A 223 -11.66 -13.35 14.50
CA GLU A 223 -12.07 -12.43 15.57
C GLU A 223 -12.10 -13.15 16.92
N ALA A 224 -12.65 -14.37 16.99
CA ALA A 224 -12.68 -15.15 18.21
C ALA A 224 -11.27 -15.48 18.72
N ALA A 225 -10.34 -15.84 17.86
CA ALA A 225 -8.94 -16.09 18.21
C ALA A 225 -8.24 -14.83 18.73
N LEU A 226 -8.44 -13.67 18.08
CA LEU A 226 -7.89 -12.38 18.53
C LEU A 226 -8.45 -11.94 19.89
N LEU A 227 -9.72 -12.22 20.18
CA LEU A 227 -10.32 -11.91 21.48
C LEU A 227 -9.81 -12.83 22.59
N ALA A 228 -9.56 -14.10 22.28
CA ALA A 228 -9.01 -15.06 23.26
C ALA A 228 -7.54 -14.81 23.59
N ALA A 229 -6.78 -14.11 22.73
CA ALA A 229 -5.37 -13.78 22.93
C ALA A 229 -5.14 -12.49 23.74
N ARG A 230 -6.19 -11.77 24.12
CA ARG A 230 -6.15 -10.54 24.94
C ARG A 230 -6.38 -10.82 26.41
#